data_105e9c18af65371856b969017b2d1fd6
#
_entry.id   105e9c18af65371856b969017b2d1fd6
#
_cell.length_a   1.000
_cell.length_b   1.000
_cell.length_c   1.000
_cell.angle_alpha   90.00
_cell.angle_beta   90.00
_cell.angle_gamma   90.00
#
_symmetry.space_group_name_H-M   'P 1'
#
loop_
_entity.id
_entity.type
_entity.pdbx_description
1 polymer ?
#
loop_
_entity_poly.entity_id
_entity_poly.type
_entity_poly.pdbx_seq_one_letter_code
_entity_poly.pdbx_strand_id
1 'polypeptide(L)'
;MKDILTAPWMVEMIRTATEMYAHGWDERNGGNISLLLDEADVVEYLDPDNVLRTLPTGFEAPALEGRYFLVTGTGKYFKNVQYAPEVNLGLVRLAEKGTKAELLWGYADGGKFTSEFPAQMMSHIARLKVNPETGWSCTATPRTCWP
;
A
#
# COMPACT_ATOMS: atom_id res chain seq x y z
N MET A 1 15.64 15.45 5.06
CA MET A 1 14.50 14.61 4.64
C MET A 1 13.46 14.56 5.75
N LYS A 2 12.20 14.67 5.43
CA LYS A 2 11.12 14.68 6.44
C LYS A 2 10.87 13.28 6.98
N ASP A 3 10.28 13.21 8.18
CA ASP A 3 9.89 11.93 8.77
C ASP A 3 8.68 11.36 8.04
N ILE A 4 8.81 10.16 7.48
CA ILE A 4 7.76 9.51 6.69
C ILE A 4 6.47 9.32 7.49
N LEU A 5 6.56 9.13 8.79
CA LEU A 5 5.37 8.96 9.65
C LEU A 5 4.55 10.24 9.79
N THR A 6 5.09 11.38 9.40
CA THR A 6 4.37 12.67 9.41
C THR A 6 3.72 12.99 8.08
N ALA A 7 3.94 12.18 7.04
CA ALA A 7 3.37 12.41 5.73
C ALA A 7 1.84 12.35 5.79
N PRO A 8 1.12 13.30 5.15
CA PRO A 8 -0.35 13.29 5.16
C PRO A 8 -0.95 11.97 4.68
N TRP A 9 -0.39 11.38 3.65
CA TRP A 9 -0.86 10.10 3.11
C TRP A 9 -0.59 8.94 4.08
N MET A 10 0.47 9.01 4.88
CA MET A 10 0.76 8.02 5.92
C MET A 10 -0.26 8.14 7.06
N VAL A 11 -0.52 9.35 7.51
CA VAL A 11 -1.51 9.62 8.57
C VAL A 11 -2.89 9.13 8.14
N GLU A 12 -3.28 9.40 6.90
CA GLU A 12 -4.56 8.95 6.35
C GLU A 12 -4.64 7.42 6.27
N MET A 13 -3.57 6.74 5.87
CA MET A 13 -3.54 5.29 5.82
C MET A 13 -3.74 4.68 7.20
N ILE A 14 -3.01 5.19 8.20
CA ILE A 14 -3.13 4.71 9.58
C ILE A 14 -4.55 4.93 10.10
N ARG A 15 -5.12 6.10 9.84
CA ARG A 15 -6.48 6.41 10.26
C ARG A 15 -7.51 5.50 9.58
N THR A 16 -7.37 5.29 8.28
CA THR A 16 -8.28 4.43 7.52
C THR A 16 -8.26 2.99 8.05
N ALA A 17 -7.07 2.45 8.28
CA ALA A 17 -6.94 1.09 8.82
C ALA A 17 -7.57 0.99 10.22
N THR A 18 -7.36 2.00 11.07
CA THR A 18 -7.92 2.04 12.42
C THR A 18 -9.44 2.12 12.38
N GLU A 19 -10.00 2.95 11.51
CA GLU A 19 -11.44 3.09 11.36
C GLU A 19 -12.08 1.81 10.82
N MET A 20 -11.44 1.14 9.87
CA MET A 20 -11.96 -0.13 9.35
C MET A 20 -12.01 -1.19 10.44
N TYR A 21 -11.02 -1.24 11.31
CA TYR A 21 -11.03 -2.14 12.45
C TYR A 21 -12.14 -1.76 13.44
N ALA A 22 -12.28 -0.47 13.76
CA ALA A 22 -13.26 0.01 14.72
C ALA A 22 -14.69 -0.26 14.27
N HIS A 23 -14.95 -0.27 12.94
CA HIS A 23 -16.26 -0.57 12.39
C HIS A 23 -16.53 -2.07 12.20
N GLY A 24 -15.59 -2.92 12.57
CA GLY A 24 -15.74 -4.36 12.42
C GLY A 24 -15.65 -4.84 10.99
N TRP A 25 -15.09 -4.05 10.10
CA TRP A 25 -14.93 -4.40 8.68
C TRP A 25 -13.71 -5.29 8.43
N ASP A 26 -12.87 -5.46 9.42
CA ASP A 26 -11.69 -6.29 9.37
C ASP A 26 -11.79 -7.38 10.44
N GLU A 27 -11.91 -8.62 10.00
CA GLU A 27 -11.89 -9.77 10.90
C GLU A 27 -10.49 -10.38 10.85
N ARG A 28 -9.73 -10.24 11.94
CA ARG A 28 -8.36 -10.70 12.05
C ARG A 28 -7.48 -10.02 11.00
N ASN A 29 -6.99 -10.77 10.00
CA ASN A 29 -6.15 -10.26 8.92
C ASN A 29 -6.85 -10.33 7.55
N GLY A 30 -8.18 -10.30 7.55
CA GLY A 30 -8.97 -10.47 6.33
C GLY A 30 -9.06 -9.26 5.43
N GLY A 31 -8.66 -8.07 5.92
CA GLY A 31 -8.71 -6.84 5.15
C GLY A 31 -7.36 -6.46 4.54
N ASN A 32 -7.40 -5.65 3.50
CA ASN A 32 -6.20 -5.07 2.91
C ASN A 32 -6.53 -3.71 2.31
N ILE A 33 -5.51 -2.83 2.28
CA ILE A 33 -5.63 -1.47 1.75
C ILE A 33 -4.39 -1.18 0.91
N SER A 34 -4.58 -0.54 -0.24
CA SER A 34 -3.48 0.02 -1.01
C SER A 34 -3.80 1.45 -1.41
N LEU A 35 -2.79 2.30 -1.41
CA LEU A 35 -2.89 3.70 -1.78
C LEU A 35 -1.86 4.01 -2.85
N LEU A 36 -2.31 4.50 -4.01
CA LEU A 36 -1.45 4.97 -5.08
C LEU A 36 -0.93 6.36 -4.70
N LEU A 37 0.38 6.54 -4.76
CA LEU A 37 1.05 7.80 -4.39
C LEU A 37 1.73 8.41 -5.61
N ASP A 38 1.85 9.74 -5.60
CA ASP A 38 2.64 10.47 -6.58
C ASP A 38 4.11 10.50 -6.16
N GLU A 39 5.01 10.43 -7.12
CA GLU A 39 6.44 10.48 -6.85
C GLU A 39 6.83 11.74 -6.07
N ALA A 40 6.26 12.88 -6.43
CA ALA A 40 6.56 14.16 -5.76
C ALA A 40 6.26 14.10 -4.26
N ASP A 41 5.22 13.36 -3.87
CA ASP A 41 4.84 13.22 -2.46
C ASP A 41 5.76 12.27 -1.71
N VAL A 42 6.34 11.30 -2.41
CA VAL A 42 7.20 10.28 -1.81
C VAL A 42 8.62 10.80 -1.59
N VAL A 43 9.17 11.53 -2.56
CA VAL A 43 10.58 11.96 -2.51
C VAL A 43 10.87 12.96 -1.40
N GLU A 44 9.85 13.60 -0.83
CA GLU A 44 10.02 14.48 0.33
C GLU A 44 10.41 13.70 1.60
N TYR A 45 10.10 12.40 1.64
CA TYR A 45 10.21 11.59 2.86
C TYR A 45 11.22 10.46 2.75
N LEU A 46 11.56 10.02 1.54
CA LEU A 46 12.54 8.96 1.36
C LEU A 46 13.25 9.09 0.01
N ASP A 47 14.38 8.39 -0.11
CA ASP A 47 15.16 8.31 -1.35
C ASP A 47 14.67 7.09 -2.15
N PRO A 48 14.02 7.29 -3.30
CA PRO A 48 13.53 6.17 -4.11
C PRO A 48 14.62 5.31 -4.72
N ASP A 49 15.86 5.77 -4.71
CA ASP A 49 17.00 4.97 -5.19
C ASP A 49 17.53 4.02 -4.13
N ASN A 50 17.10 4.18 -2.87
CA ASN A 50 17.50 3.30 -1.77
C ASN A 50 16.50 2.13 -1.63
N VAL A 51 16.66 1.13 -2.48
CA VAL A 51 15.79 -0.05 -2.51
C VAL A 51 16.24 -1.04 -1.42
N LEU A 52 15.35 -1.34 -0.47
CA LEU A 52 15.64 -2.27 0.62
C LEU A 52 15.61 -3.71 0.15
N ARG A 53 14.56 -4.07 -0.61
CA ARG A 53 14.38 -5.41 -1.17
C ARG A 53 13.60 -5.30 -2.48
N THR A 54 13.68 -6.34 -3.31
CA THR A 54 12.85 -6.45 -4.50
C THR A 54 11.98 -7.69 -4.35
N LEU A 55 10.67 -7.53 -4.52
CA LEU A 55 9.69 -8.58 -4.34
C LEU A 55 8.99 -8.87 -5.67
N PRO A 56 8.81 -10.14 -6.05
CA PRO A 56 8.05 -10.48 -7.25
C PRO A 56 6.56 -10.20 -7.01
N THR A 57 5.88 -9.63 -8.00
CA THR A 57 4.44 -9.36 -7.89
C THR A 57 3.59 -10.52 -8.38
N GLY A 58 4.15 -11.34 -9.27
CA GLY A 58 3.42 -12.47 -9.84
C GLY A 58 2.45 -12.08 -10.96
N PHE A 59 2.49 -10.82 -11.41
CA PHE A 59 1.63 -10.35 -12.49
C PHE A 59 2.34 -9.27 -13.30
N GLU A 60 1.75 -8.89 -14.43
CA GLU A 60 2.29 -7.84 -15.30
C GLU A 60 1.29 -6.69 -15.36
N ALA A 61 1.76 -5.47 -15.11
CA ALA A 61 0.93 -4.27 -15.14
C ALA A 61 1.74 -3.08 -15.67
N PRO A 62 2.00 -3.03 -16.98
CA PRO A 62 2.82 -1.97 -17.59
C PRO A 62 2.30 -0.56 -17.29
N ALA A 63 0.97 -0.41 -17.15
CA ALA A 63 0.36 0.89 -16.86
C ALA A 63 0.76 1.44 -15.50
N LEU A 64 1.23 0.59 -14.59
CA LEU A 64 1.62 0.98 -13.23
C LEU A 64 3.14 1.01 -13.03
N GLU A 65 3.92 0.73 -14.06
CA GLU A 65 5.38 0.77 -13.94
C GLU A 65 5.84 2.16 -13.48
N GLY A 66 6.73 2.19 -12.48
CA GLY A 66 7.22 3.44 -11.91
C GLY A 66 6.28 4.09 -10.91
N ARG A 67 5.12 3.51 -10.66
CA ARG A 67 4.16 4.06 -9.70
C ARG A 67 4.47 3.58 -8.27
N TYR A 68 4.11 4.40 -7.31
CA TYR A 68 4.37 4.16 -5.90
C TYR A 68 3.09 3.78 -5.17
N PHE A 69 3.18 2.79 -4.29
CA PHE A 69 2.03 2.30 -3.51
C PHE A 69 2.40 2.12 -2.06
N LEU A 70 1.50 2.54 -1.18
CA LEU A 70 1.55 2.20 0.24
C LEU A 70 0.54 1.09 0.46
N VAL A 71 1.01 -0.09 0.92
CA VAL A 71 0.20 -1.31 0.94
C VAL A 71 0.32 -2.01 2.29
N THR A 72 -0.80 -2.55 2.78
CA THR A 72 -0.80 -3.39 3.99
C THR A 72 -0.03 -4.68 3.75
N GLY A 73 0.62 -5.19 4.82
CA GLY A 73 1.39 -6.43 4.76
C GLY A 73 0.49 -7.66 4.81
N THR A 74 0.99 -8.78 4.27
CA THR A 74 0.29 -10.05 4.34
C THR A 74 0.25 -10.56 5.78
N GLY A 75 -0.89 -11.08 6.22
CA GLY A 75 -1.07 -11.64 7.55
C GLY A 75 -1.09 -10.60 8.67
N LYS A 76 -1.25 -9.32 8.35
CA LYS A 76 -1.24 -8.25 9.34
C LYS A 76 -2.66 -7.86 9.75
N TYR A 77 -2.79 -7.35 10.97
CA TYR A 77 -4.07 -6.87 11.50
C TYR A 77 -4.13 -5.35 11.42
N PHE A 78 -5.27 -4.82 10.99
CA PHE A 78 -5.48 -3.36 10.93
C PHE A 78 -5.32 -2.69 12.29
N LYS A 79 -5.70 -3.38 13.38
CA LYS A 79 -5.58 -2.83 14.73
C LYS A 79 -4.13 -2.51 15.12
N ASN A 80 -3.16 -3.16 14.48
CA ASN A 80 -1.75 -2.98 14.79
C ASN A 80 -1.06 -1.92 13.95
N VAL A 81 -1.72 -1.42 12.89
CA VAL A 81 -1.12 -0.44 11.98
C VAL A 81 -0.75 0.84 12.71
N GLN A 82 -1.61 1.32 13.61
CA GLN A 82 -1.35 2.54 14.36
C GLN A 82 -0.18 2.43 15.34
N TYR A 83 0.14 1.22 15.78
CA TYR A 83 1.20 0.99 16.78
C TYR A 83 2.55 0.70 16.13
N ALA A 84 2.56 0.05 14.98
CA ALA A 84 3.79 -0.35 14.30
C ALA A 84 3.60 -0.24 12.77
N PRO A 85 3.44 0.98 12.24
CA PRO A 85 3.24 1.14 10.80
C PRO A 85 4.42 0.60 9.99
N GLU A 86 5.64 0.70 10.48
CA GLU A 86 6.84 0.21 9.79
C GLU A 86 6.90 -1.30 9.65
N VAL A 87 6.11 -2.03 10.44
CA VAL A 87 6.01 -3.50 10.35
C VAL A 87 4.80 -3.89 9.48
N ASN A 88 3.70 -3.18 9.63
CA ASN A 88 2.41 -3.55 9.07
C ASN A 88 2.15 -2.96 7.69
N LEU A 89 2.91 -1.96 7.29
CA LEU A 89 2.80 -1.30 5.99
C LEU A 89 4.11 -1.36 5.24
N GLY A 90 4.04 -1.27 3.92
CA GLY A 90 5.21 -1.13 3.07
C GLY A 90 4.94 -0.15 1.94
N LEU A 91 5.97 0.61 1.58
CA LEU A 91 5.94 1.50 0.43
C LEU A 91 6.78 0.89 -0.67
N VAL A 92 6.15 0.61 -1.80
CA VAL A 92 6.79 -0.06 -2.94
C VAL A 92 6.66 0.77 -4.21
N ARG A 93 7.62 0.61 -5.11
CA ARG A 93 7.55 1.15 -6.46
C ARG A 93 7.55 -0.01 -7.44
N LEU A 94 6.60 -0.03 -8.38
CA LEU A 94 6.55 -1.09 -9.39
C LEU A 94 7.62 -0.87 -10.46
N ALA A 95 8.27 -1.96 -10.86
CA ALA A 95 9.35 -1.95 -11.85
C ALA A 95 9.17 -3.09 -12.84
N GLU A 96 9.89 -3.02 -13.97
CA GLU A 96 9.88 -4.05 -14.99
C GLU A 96 8.46 -4.46 -15.41
N LYS A 97 7.70 -3.49 -15.90
CA LYS A 97 6.30 -3.68 -16.36
C LYS A 97 5.39 -4.19 -15.26
N GLY A 98 5.70 -3.84 -14.00
CA GLY A 98 4.90 -4.24 -12.85
C GLY A 98 5.17 -5.65 -12.37
N THR A 99 6.14 -6.37 -12.94
CA THR A 99 6.45 -7.74 -12.52
C THR A 99 7.23 -7.78 -11.21
N LYS A 100 7.83 -6.67 -10.80
CA LYS A 100 8.59 -6.56 -9.56
C LYS A 100 8.15 -5.33 -8.78
N ALA A 101 8.20 -5.44 -7.45
CA ALA A 101 7.96 -4.33 -6.53
C ALA A 101 9.24 -4.07 -5.75
N GLU A 102 9.75 -2.84 -5.85
CA GLU A 102 10.93 -2.42 -5.11
C GLU A 102 10.49 -1.84 -3.78
N LEU A 103 10.83 -2.52 -2.67
CA LEU A 103 10.49 -2.06 -1.34
C LEU A 103 11.39 -0.90 -0.94
N LEU A 104 10.79 0.26 -0.70
CA LEU A 104 11.50 1.46 -0.32
C LEU A 104 11.41 1.76 1.16
N TRP A 105 10.37 1.30 1.82
CA TRP A 105 10.15 1.50 3.26
C TRP A 105 9.14 0.48 3.77
N GLY A 106 9.28 0.10 5.04
CA GLY A 106 8.30 -0.73 5.72
C GLY A 106 8.66 -2.21 5.73
N TYR A 107 7.67 -3.01 6.13
CA TYR A 107 7.80 -4.46 6.29
C TYR A 107 9.07 -4.81 7.09
N ALA A 108 9.28 -4.10 8.20
CA ALA A 108 10.53 -4.15 8.97
C ALA A 108 10.82 -5.53 9.57
N ASP A 109 9.79 -6.37 9.70
CA ASP A 109 9.93 -7.75 10.19
C ASP A 109 10.31 -8.75 9.08
N GLY A 110 10.61 -8.28 7.89
CA GLY A 110 10.90 -9.15 6.73
C GLY A 110 9.65 -9.60 5.98
N GLY A 111 8.49 -9.01 6.27
CA GLY A 111 7.24 -9.31 5.59
C GLY A 111 7.18 -8.82 4.15
N LYS A 112 6.02 -8.97 3.54
CA LYS A 112 5.77 -8.54 2.17
C LYS A 112 4.34 -8.01 2.04
N PHE A 113 4.01 -7.41 0.88
CA PHE A 113 2.67 -6.93 0.61
C PHE A 113 1.64 -8.06 0.66
N THR A 114 0.37 -7.66 0.84
CA THR A 114 -0.76 -8.60 0.91
C THR A 114 -0.83 -9.51 -0.32
N SER A 115 -1.30 -10.75 -0.13
CA SER A 115 -1.54 -11.69 -1.23
C SER A 115 -2.60 -11.18 -2.21
N GLU A 116 -3.40 -10.19 -1.79
CA GLU A 116 -4.42 -9.57 -2.64
C GLU A 116 -3.84 -8.42 -3.49
N PHE A 117 -2.54 -8.21 -3.46
CA PHE A 117 -1.89 -7.13 -4.20
C PHE A 117 -2.22 -7.16 -5.70
N PRO A 118 -2.21 -8.30 -6.39
CA PRO A 118 -2.60 -8.34 -7.80
C PRO A 118 -4.03 -7.83 -8.04
N ALA A 119 -4.99 -8.22 -7.20
CA ALA A 119 -6.36 -7.74 -7.30
C ALA A 119 -6.45 -6.24 -7.03
N GLN A 120 -5.69 -5.74 -6.05
CA GLN A 120 -5.59 -4.30 -5.77
C GLN A 120 -5.05 -3.53 -6.97
N MET A 121 -4.03 -4.06 -7.64
CA MET A 121 -3.44 -3.42 -8.81
C MET A 121 -4.44 -3.35 -9.98
N MET A 122 -5.22 -4.41 -10.20
CA MET A 122 -6.27 -4.41 -11.21
C MET A 122 -7.32 -3.34 -10.91
N SER A 123 -7.69 -3.18 -9.65
CA SER A 123 -8.61 -2.12 -9.22
C SER A 123 -8.04 -0.73 -9.50
N HIS A 124 -6.77 -0.50 -9.22
CA HIS A 124 -6.12 0.78 -9.50
C HIS A 124 -6.11 1.09 -11.00
N ILE A 125 -5.81 0.11 -11.85
CA ILE A 125 -5.83 0.29 -13.29
C ILE A 125 -7.23 0.70 -13.76
N ALA A 126 -8.27 0.00 -13.30
CA ALA A 126 -9.64 0.28 -13.66
C ALA A 126 -10.06 1.69 -13.23
N ARG A 127 -9.69 2.10 -12.03
CA ARG A 127 -10.02 3.43 -11.50
C ARG A 127 -9.30 4.55 -12.22
N LEU A 128 -8.03 4.35 -12.59
CA LEU A 128 -7.27 5.36 -13.32
C LEU A 128 -7.86 5.65 -14.70
N LYS A 129 -8.53 4.66 -15.31
CA LYS A 129 -9.23 4.86 -16.59
C LYS A 129 -10.47 5.72 -16.45
N VAL A 130 -11.14 5.68 -15.30
CA VAL A 130 -12.38 6.41 -15.03
C VAL A 130 -12.10 7.74 -14.33
N ASN A 131 -11.23 7.72 -13.32
CA ASN A 131 -10.89 8.90 -12.53
C ASN A 131 -9.42 8.84 -12.12
N PRO A 132 -8.53 9.55 -12.84
CA PRO A 132 -7.09 9.53 -12.55
C PRO A 132 -6.70 10.05 -11.16
N GLU A 133 -7.61 10.76 -10.49
CA GLU A 133 -7.34 11.33 -9.16
C GLU A 133 -7.62 10.33 -8.03
N THR A 134 -8.28 9.20 -8.33
CA THR A 134 -8.59 8.19 -7.32
C THR A 134 -7.35 7.36 -7.00
N GLY A 135 -6.87 7.45 -5.75
CA GLY A 135 -5.66 6.75 -5.32
C GLY A 135 -5.89 5.58 -4.37
N TRP A 136 -7.11 5.39 -3.87
CA TRP A 136 -7.38 4.38 -2.85
C TRP A 136 -7.98 3.11 -3.43
N SER A 137 -7.55 1.97 -2.90
CA SER A 137 -8.22 0.69 -3.09
C SER A 137 -8.13 -0.08 -1.78
N CYS A 138 -9.26 -0.54 -1.28
CA CYS A 138 -9.27 -1.29 -0.03
C CYS A 138 -10.30 -2.42 -0.08
N THR A 139 -9.99 -3.50 0.65
CA THR A 139 -10.87 -4.64 0.84
C THR A 139 -10.84 -5.01 2.31
N ALA A 140 -12.02 -5.25 2.89
CA ALA A 140 -12.14 -5.72 4.25
C ALA A 140 -13.17 -6.83 4.29
N THR A 141 -12.92 -7.83 5.12
CA THR A 141 -13.88 -8.91 5.32
C THR A 141 -14.95 -8.43 6.31
N PRO A 142 -16.24 -8.57 6.00
CA PRO A 142 -16.79 -9.15 4.77
C PRO A 142 -17.10 -8.14 3.67
N ARG A 143 -16.68 -6.91 3.79
CA ARG A 143 -17.14 -5.84 2.90
C ARG A 143 -16.00 -5.20 2.12
N THR A 144 -16.32 -4.77 0.89
CA THR A 144 -15.43 -3.91 0.13
C THR A 144 -15.61 -2.47 0.60
N CYS A 145 -14.50 -1.76 0.76
CA CYS A 145 -14.46 -0.39 1.23
C CYS A 145 -14.14 0.55 0.07
N TRP A 146 -14.85 1.68 0.03
CA TRP A 146 -14.70 2.68 -1.02
C TRP A 146 -14.48 4.05 -0.39
N PRO A 147 -13.25 4.52 -0.31
CA PRO A 147 -12.98 5.86 0.18
C PRO A 147 -13.44 6.92 -0.78
#